data_96265e0d629da793c70b6ea1b7a4cf00
#
_entry.id   96265e0d629da793c70b6ea1b7a4cf00
#
_cell.length_a   1.000
_cell.length_b   1.000
_cell.length_c   1.000
_cell.angle_alpha   90.00
_cell.angle_beta   90.00
_cell.angle_gamma   90.00
#
_symmetry.space_group_name_H-M   'P 1'
#
loop_
_entity.id
_entity.type
_entity.pdbx_description
1 polymer ?
#
loop_
_entity_poly.entity_id
_entity_poly.type
_entity_poly.pdbx_seq_one_letter_code
_entity_poly.pdbx_strand_id
1 'polypeptide(L)'
;MSEEFRIVWAEPLTAFCQKVFEKIDVPSQDARTTSEVLVLADLRGIDSHGVARLRRYYTGLKNGVMVPKPKMKVIRESPITALLDGGAALGQVAGLKGMTMAIEKAMTNGVGFVSV
;
A
#
# COMPACT_ATOMS: atom_id res chain seq x y z
N MET A 1 2.88 -20.24 26.58
CA MET A 1 2.95 -18.77 26.66
C MET A 1 1.62 -18.21 26.24
N SER A 2 0.98 -17.43 27.09
CA SER A 2 -0.22 -16.67 26.69
C SER A 2 0.22 -15.54 25.77
N GLU A 3 -0.27 -15.52 24.54
CA GLU A 3 -0.12 -14.35 23.70
C GLU A 3 -0.89 -13.19 24.35
N GLU A 4 -0.20 -12.15 24.76
CA GLU A 4 -0.82 -10.94 25.27
C GLU A 4 -1.40 -10.16 24.09
N PHE A 5 -2.69 -10.24 23.88
CA PHE A 5 -3.39 -9.39 22.93
C PHE A 5 -3.65 -8.02 23.53
N ARG A 6 -3.32 -6.98 22.80
CA ARG A 6 -3.68 -5.60 23.15
C ARG A 6 -4.70 -5.09 22.15
N ILE A 7 -5.81 -4.59 22.67
CA ILE A 7 -6.84 -3.96 21.86
C ILE A 7 -6.52 -2.46 21.80
N VAL A 8 -6.42 -1.94 20.59
CA VAL A 8 -6.19 -0.52 20.31
C VAL A 8 -7.21 -0.01 19.30
N TRP A 9 -7.49 1.28 19.34
CA TRP A 9 -8.40 1.91 18.37
C TRP A 9 -7.73 2.01 17.01
N ALA A 10 -8.51 1.79 15.95
CA ALA A 10 -8.02 1.79 14.57
C ALA A 10 -7.42 3.12 14.14
N GLU A 11 -8.08 4.23 14.46
CA GLU A 11 -7.65 5.57 14.04
C GLU A 11 -6.30 6.00 14.64
N PRO A 12 -6.07 5.93 15.97
CA PRO A 12 -4.74 6.20 16.53
C PRO A 12 -3.65 5.25 16.01
N LEU A 13 -3.97 3.99 15.76
CA LEU A 13 -3.02 3.03 15.21
C LEU A 13 -2.63 3.40 13.77
N THR A 14 -3.60 3.77 12.94
CA THR A 14 -3.37 4.27 11.59
C THR A 14 -2.47 5.51 11.60
N ALA A 15 -2.77 6.48 12.46
CA ALA A 15 -1.98 7.69 12.60
C ALA A 15 -0.54 7.41 13.06
N PHE A 16 -0.34 6.45 13.95
CA PHE A 16 0.98 6.01 14.38
C PHE A 16 1.78 5.41 13.21
N CYS A 17 1.18 4.46 12.47
CA CYS A 17 1.83 3.83 11.31
C CYS A 17 2.19 4.88 10.25
N GLN A 18 1.29 5.82 9.97
CA GLN A 18 1.53 6.90 9.01
C GLN A 18 2.75 7.73 9.41
N LYS A 19 2.87 8.13 10.67
CA LYS A 19 4.02 8.87 11.17
C LYS A 19 5.33 8.09 11.06
N VAL A 20 5.30 6.77 11.26
CA VAL A 20 6.48 5.91 11.07
C VAL A 20 6.96 5.96 9.63
N PHE A 21 6.05 5.83 8.65
CA PHE A 21 6.40 5.90 7.22
C PHE A 21 6.88 7.31 6.81
N GLU A 22 6.22 8.35 7.28
CA GLU A 22 6.62 9.74 7.00
C GLU A 22 8.04 10.05 7.49
N LYS A 23 8.44 9.49 8.63
CA LYS A 23 9.80 9.66 9.19
C LYS A 23 10.90 9.03 8.35
N ILE A 24 10.56 8.15 7.42
CA ILE A 24 11.49 7.52 6.48
C ILE A 24 11.20 7.94 5.04
N ASP A 25 10.76 9.17 4.85
CA ASP A 25 10.59 9.87 3.59
C ASP A 25 9.47 9.36 2.68
N VAL A 26 8.54 8.54 3.18
CA VAL A 26 7.33 8.20 2.44
C VAL A 26 6.42 9.42 2.39
N PRO A 27 5.93 9.83 1.20
CA PRO A 27 4.97 10.93 1.08
C PRO A 27 3.73 10.69 1.93
N SER A 28 3.17 11.74 2.51
CA SER A 28 2.06 11.65 3.48
C SER A 28 0.87 10.85 2.95
N GLN A 29 0.49 11.05 1.70
CA GLN A 29 -0.61 10.31 1.08
C GLN A 29 -0.32 8.81 0.96
N ASP A 30 0.89 8.44 0.55
CA ASP A 30 1.32 7.04 0.40
C ASP A 30 1.47 6.37 1.77
N ALA A 31 2.00 7.11 2.75
CA ALA A 31 2.09 6.69 4.15
C ALA A 31 0.70 6.39 4.72
N ARG A 32 -0.26 7.28 4.47
CA ARG A 32 -1.65 7.09 4.88
C ARG A 32 -2.29 5.87 4.22
N THR A 33 -2.19 5.77 2.89
CA THR A 33 -2.73 4.63 2.13
C THR A 33 -2.20 3.29 2.66
N THR A 34 -0.88 3.19 2.85
CA THR A 34 -0.26 1.97 3.37
C THR A 34 -0.75 1.66 4.77
N SER A 35 -0.81 2.65 5.65
CA SER A 35 -1.26 2.47 7.04
C SER A 35 -2.72 2.05 7.12
N GLU A 36 -3.60 2.66 6.34
CA GLU A 36 -5.03 2.28 6.28
C GLU A 36 -5.21 0.83 5.81
N VAL A 37 -4.45 0.38 4.82
CA VAL A 37 -4.51 -1.01 4.34
C VAL A 37 -4.03 -2.00 5.41
N LEU A 38 -2.96 -1.68 6.14
CA LEU A 38 -2.48 -2.54 7.24
C LEU A 38 -3.51 -2.67 8.36
N VAL A 39 -4.06 -1.55 8.82
CA VAL A 39 -5.07 -1.54 9.87
C VAL A 39 -6.36 -2.22 9.41
N LEU A 40 -6.77 -2.02 8.15
CA LEU A 40 -7.93 -2.68 7.58
C LEU A 40 -7.78 -4.22 7.55
N ALA A 41 -6.57 -4.72 7.30
CA ALA A 41 -6.29 -6.15 7.38
C ALA A 41 -6.53 -6.68 8.81
N ASP A 42 -6.04 -5.98 9.82
CA ASP A 42 -6.28 -6.34 11.23
C ASP A 42 -7.77 -6.28 11.58
N LEU A 43 -8.49 -5.24 11.15
CA LEU A 43 -9.94 -5.11 11.37
C LEU A 43 -10.75 -6.25 10.73
N ARG A 44 -10.21 -6.87 9.68
CA ARG A 44 -10.81 -8.04 9.00
C ARG A 44 -10.32 -9.38 9.54
N GLY A 45 -9.52 -9.39 10.61
CA GLY A 45 -8.95 -10.60 11.20
C GLY A 45 -7.83 -11.24 10.38
N ILE A 46 -7.18 -10.47 9.51
CA ILE A 46 -6.05 -10.93 8.68
C ILE A 46 -4.73 -10.42 9.29
N ASP A 47 -4.45 -10.85 10.50
CA ASP A 47 -3.34 -10.37 11.33
C ASP A 47 -1.96 -10.59 10.67
N SER A 48 -1.83 -11.63 9.86
CA SER A 48 -0.60 -11.93 9.12
C SER A 48 -0.23 -10.86 8.08
N HIS A 49 -1.16 -9.99 7.70
CA HIS A 49 -0.99 -8.92 6.70
C HIS A 49 -1.32 -7.53 7.24
N GLY A 50 -1.51 -7.43 8.55
CA GLY A 50 -1.77 -6.19 9.26
C GLY A 50 -0.52 -5.47 9.76
N VAL A 51 -0.70 -4.73 10.85
CA VAL A 51 0.33 -3.87 11.46
C VAL A 51 1.55 -4.66 11.97
N ALA A 52 1.41 -5.96 12.22
CA ALA A 52 2.55 -6.84 12.51
C ALA A 52 3.65 -6.78 11.43
N ARG A 53 3.29 -6.41 10.19
CA ARG A 53 4.25 -6.23 9.08
C ARG A 53 4.90 -4.85 9.03
N LEU A 54 4.51 -3.90 9.86
CA LEU A 54 5.07 -2.54 9.85
C LEU A 54 6.60 -2.54 9.89
N ARG A 55 7.18 -3.34 10.77
CA ARG A 55 8.64 -3.47 10.90
C ARG A 55 9.30 -3.95 9.60
N ARG A 56 8.67 -4.89 8.90
CA ARG A 56 9.18 -5.41 7.60
C ARG A 56 9.23 -4.31 6.54
N TYR A 57 8.17 -3.51 6.44
CA TYR A 57 8.13 -2.39 5.49
C TYR A 57 9.13 -1.30 5.87
N TYR A 58 9.20 -0.95 7.14
CA TYR A 58 10.21 -0.01 7.65
C TYR A 58 11.63 -0.45 7.27
N THR A 59 11.98 -1.69 7.55
CA THR A 59 13.31 -2.25 7.23
C THR A 59 13.56 -2.26 5.72
N GLY A 60 12.57 -2.66 4.91
CA GLY A 60 12.67 -2.69 3.46
C GLY A 60 12.92 -1.31 2.85
N LEU A 61 12.25 -0.28 3.37
CA LEU A 61 12.46 1.12 2.97
C LEU A 61 13.84 1.63 3.39
N LYS A 62 14.27 1.33 4.61
CA LYS A 62 15.59 1.72 5.12
C LYS A 62 16.74 1.09 4.35
N ASN A 63 16.58 -0.15 3.90
CA ASN A 63 17.60 -0.91 3.17
C ASN A 63 17.51 -0.73 1.64
N GLY A 64 16.58 0.06 1.14
CA GLY A 64 16.44 0.32 -0.30
C GLY A 64 15.80 -0.81 -1.10
N VAL A 65 15.26 -1.85 -0.45
CA VAL A 65 14.47 -2.91 -1.10
C VAL A 65 13.15 -2.34 -1.63
N MET A 66 12.59 -1.39 -0.90
CA MET A 66 11.45 -0.58 -1.33
C MET A 66 11.85 0.89 -1.38
N VAL A 67 11.23 1.64 -2.28
CA VAL A 67 11.55 3.05 -2.52
C VAL A 67 10.44 3.94 -1.95
N PRO A 68 10.77 4.90 -1.05
CA PRO A 68 9.75 5.77 -0.45
C PRO A 68 9.05 6.68 -1.46
N LYS A 69 9.76 7.14 -2.47
CA LYS A 69 9.26 8.01 -3.55
C LYS A 69 9.47 7.34 -4.90
N PRO A 70 8.66 6.31 -5.23
CA PRO A 70 8.86 5.52 -6.43
C PRO A 70 8.52 6.30 -7.69
N LYS A 71 9.22 6.00 -8.76
CA LYS A 71 8.88 6.47 -10.11
C LYS A 71 8.08 5.38 -10.81
N MET A 72 6.78 5.37 -10.58
CA MET A 72 5.89 4.43 -11.27
C MET A 72 5.73 4.82 -12.74
N LYS A 73 5.74 3.82 -13.62
CA LYS A 73 5.72 4.03 -15.08
C LYS A 73 4.75 3.06 -15.77
N VAL A 74 3.91 3.59 -16.65
CA VAL A 74 3.10 2.77 -17.53
C VAL A 74 4.01 2.25 -18.65
N ILE A 75 4.17 0.93 -18.73
CA ILE A 75 5.02 0.25 -19.72
C ILE A 75 4.28 0.03 -21.02
N ARG A 76 3.00 -0.38 -20.91
CA ARG A 76 2.12 -0.64 -22.05
C ARG A 76 0.69 -0.32 -21.66
N GLU A 77 -0.09 0.15 -22.59
CA GLU A 77 -1.46 0.54 -22.37
C GLU A 77 -2.32 0.28 -23.61
N SER A 78 -3.57 -0.11 -23.35
CA SER A 78 -4.66 -0.19 -24.31
C SER A 78 -5.90 0.48 -23.70
N PRO A 79 -7.03 0.63 -24.44
CA PRO A 79 -8.25 1.17 -23.85
C PRO A 79 -8.73 0.44 -22.59
N ILE A 80 -8.52 -0.87 -22.50
CA ILE A 80 -9.02 -1.71 -21.40
C ILE A 80 -7.93 -2.35 -20.54
N THR A 81 -6.65 -2.23 -20.91
CA THR A 81 -5.53 -2.83 -20.17
C THR A 81 -4.41 -1.84 -19.91
N ALA A 82 -3.60 -2.11 -18.89
CA ALA A 82 -2.31 -1.46 -18.69
C ALA A 82 -1.34 -2.41 -17.98
N LEU A 83 -0.05 -2.20 -18.24
CA LEU A 83 1.05 -2.78 -17.47
C LEU A 83 1.78 -1.63 -16.77
N LEU A 84 1.78 -1.64 -15.45
CA LEU A 84 2.39 -0.63 -14.59
C LEU A 84 3.66 -1.20 -13.95
N ASP A 85 4.79 -0.54 -14.15
CA ASP A 85 5.98 -0.73 -13.33
C ASP A 85 5.82 0.07 -12.04
N GLY A 86 5.77 -0.63 -10.91
CA GLY A 86 5.60 -0.02 -9.59
C GLY A 86 6.84 0.71 -9.07
N GLY A 87 8.00 0.59 -9.72
CA GLY A 87 9.22 1.28 -9.33
C GLY A 87 9.72 0.94 -7.92
N ALA A 88 9.55 -0.30 -7.49
CA ALA A 88 9.84 -0.77 -6.13
C ALA A 88 9.05 -0.02 -5.02
N ALA A 89 7.86 0.46 -5.33
CA ALA A 89 6.94 1.07 -4.37
C ALA A 89 6.52 0.10 -3.27
N LEU A 90 5.98 0.64 -2.19
CA LEU A 90 5.12 -0.13 -1.30
C LEU A 90 3.97 -0.75 -2.11
N GLY A 91 3.72 -2.04 -1.93
CA GLY A 91 2.71 -2.77 -2.71
C GLY A 91 1.30 -2.18 -2.62
N GLN A 92 0.96 -1.64 -1.45
CA GLN A 92 -0.31 -0.96 -1.21
C GLN A 92 -0.48 0.29 -2.10
N VAL A 93 0.60 1.04 -2.28
CA VAL A 93 0.62 2.26 -3.11
C VAL A 93 0.49 1.91 -4.60
N ALA A 94 1.31 0.96 -5.06
CA ALA A 94 1.27 0.50 -6.45
C ALA A 94 -0.05 -0.19 -6.80
N GLY A 95 -0.57 -1.01 -5.88
CA GLY A 95 -1.85 -1.70 -6.04
C GLY A 95 -3.03 -0.74 -6.12
N LEU A 96 -3.07 0.29 -5.26
CA LEU A 96 -4.11 1.32 -5.32
C LEU A 96 -4.06 2.08 -6.64
N LYS A 97 -2.87 2.46 -7.11
CA LYS A 97 -2.71 3.12 -8.41
C LYS A 97 -3.20 2.24 -9.55
N GLY A 98 -2.79 0.97 -9.56
CA GLY A 98 -3.24 0.01 -10.58
C GLY A 98 -4.76 -0.17 -10.57
N MET A 99 -5.37 -0.28 -9.40
CA MET A 99 -6.84 -0.40 -9.26
C MET A 99 -7.55 0.87 -9.72
N THR A 100 -7.04 2.05 -9.39
CA THR A 100 -7.62 3.33 -9.86
C THR A 100 -7.63 3.38 -11.38
N MET A 101 -6.52 3.03 -12.03
CA MET A 101 -6.44 2.96 -13.49
C MET A 101 -7.41 1.93 -14.09
N ALA A 102 -7.56 0.77 -13.45
CA ALA A 102 -8.51 -0.26 -13.89
C ALA A 102 -9.97 0.23 -13.81
N ILE A 103 -10.32 0.92 -12.73
CA ILE A 103 -11.65 1.52 -12.54
C ILE A 103 -11.93 2.57 -13.63
N GLU A 104 -10.98 3.48 -13.89
CA GLU A 104 -11.13 4.51 -14.92
C GLU A 104 -11.36 3.91 -16.31
N LYS A 105 -10.60 2.86 -16.66
CA LYS A 105 -10.78 2.12 -17.91
C LYS A 105 -12.14 1.43 -17.98
N ALA A 106 -12.56 0.81 -16.90
CA ALA A 106 -13.87 0.14 -16.80
C ALA A 106 -15.03 1.14 -16.93
N MET A 107 -14.93 2.30 -16.31
CA MET A 107 -15.94 3.36 -16.42
C MET A 107 -16.11 3.86 -17.86
N THR A 108 -15.03 3.91 -18.63
CA THR A 108 -15.05 4.40 -20.02
C THR A 108 -15.40 3.29 -21.03
N ASN A 109 -14.92 2.07 -20.80
CA ASN A 109 -14.96 0.97 -21.80
C ASN A 109 -15.74 -0.27 -21.32
N GLY A 110 -16.33 -0.24 -20.12
CA GLY A 110 -17.10 -1.34 -19.53
C GLY A 110 -16.24 -2.39 -18.79
N VAL A 111 -14.92 -2.42 -19.01
CA VAL A 111 -13.99 -3.33 -18.36
C VAL A 111 -12.60 -2.70 -18.29
N GLY A 112 -11.82 -3.06 -17.27
CA GLY A 112 -10.43 -2.60 -17.13
C GLY A 112 -9.58 -3.64 -16.40
N PHE A 113 -8.37 -3.88 -16.91
CA PHE A 113 -7.37 -4.76 -16.30
C PHE A 113 -6.04 -4.03 -16.22
N VAL A 114 -5.44 -4.02 -15.04
CA VAL A 114 -4.08 -3.45 -14.84
C VAL A 114 -3.22 -4.47 -14.12
N SER A 115 -2.11 -4.81 -14.74
CA SER A 115 -1.04 -5.61 -14.12
C SER A 115 0.01 -4.68 -13.53
N VAL A 116 0.50 -5.02 -12.35
CA VAL A 116 1.52 -4.23 -11.64
C VAL A 116 2.73 -5.12 -11.32
#